data_d304d4e575c86fa98bed7061bf9ac643
#
_entry.id   d304d4e575c86fa98bed7061bf9ac643
#
_cell.length_a   1.000
_cell.length_b   1.000
_cell.length_c   1.000
_cell.angle_alpha   90.00
_cell.angle_beta   90.00
_cell.angle_gamma   90.00
#
_symmetry.space_group_name_H-M   'P 1'
#
loop_
_entity.id
_entity.type
_entity.pdbx_description
1 polymer ?
#
loop_
_entity_poly.entity_id
_entity_poly.type
_entity_poly.pdbx_seq_one_letter_code
_entity_poly.pdbx_strand_id
1 'polypeptide(L)'
;MDEPLLQIVSEIGTQLVHRTRPNKDFIVKSLREAVNALCKLEQSPQPRNAKEAQAAKKQEAALNPLVDALCRGLLRHPDKDVRLLVAICVMELFRVKAPEPPFEDKYLREVFKLIVNSFADLADIASPYFSKRVKLLDTVAQLRCCVIMLEIDCIDLVLEMFNIFFSVVSDDNHDSLIYSMSSIMLNLLNESEDASQQLLEVILQNLIKAKKDTTSAAYQLAASVIKSCAEEDELNSLVCRFLISCIHARDAMVSELKESYHEIIFKVFQCAPQMLVAVIPSLIEELLADQVDVRIKAVNLVGKLFALSEQLVAQKYHDLFVEFLERFSDKSVDVRISALQCSKAIYVAKPYGAESDKIISAVEDRLLDFDDRVRMQAVLVACDISRSNLKLVPSKLISQATERLRDKKARAIEYFFLAEEQIQES
;
A
#
# COMPACT_ATOMS: atom_id res chain seq x y z
N MET A 1 -16.91 -31.43 28.52
CA MET A 1 -17.59 -30.19 28.97
C MET A 1 -18.45 -29.53 27.86
N ASP A 2 -18.29 -29.92 26.61
CA ASP A 2 -18.96 -29.24 25.48
C ASP A 2 -20.34 -29.78 25.09
N GLU A 3 -20.76 -30.96 25.63
CA GLU A 3 -22.02 -31.62 25.23
C GLU A 3 -23.28 -30.77 25.43
N PRO A 4 -23.47 -30.01 26.52
CA PRO A 4 -24.60 -29.12 26.68
C PRO A 4 -24.59 -27.93 25.68
N LEU A 5 -23.41 -27.41 25.34
CA LEU A 5 -23.26 -26.33 24.37
C LEU A 5 -23.59 -26.80 22.95
N LEU A 6 -23.13 -27.98 22.57
CA LEU A 6 -23.42 -28.61 21.28
C LEU A 6 -24.92 -28.91 21.14
N GLN A 7 -25.55 -29.33 22.21
CA GLN A 7 -27.02 -29.54 22.21
C GLN A 7 -27.76 -28.23 21.97
N ILE A 8 -27.39 -27.14 22.65
CA ILE A 8 -27.98 -25.80 22.43
C ILE A 8 -27.85 -25.37 20.97
N VAL A 9 -26.67 -25.50 20.38
CA VAL A 9 -26.43 -25.12 18.98
C VAL A 9 -27.28 -25.96 18.03
N SER A 10 -27.36 -27.26 18.26
CA SER A 10 -28.19 -28.19 17.46
C SER A 10 -29.68 -27.85 17.53
N GLU A 11 -30.21 -27.59 18.75
CA GLU A 11 -31.60 -27.21 18.96
C GLU A 11 -31.96 -25.89 18.26
N ILE A 12 -31.07 -24.87 18.37
CA ILE A 12 -31.22 -23.57 17.70
C ILE A 12 -31.28 -23.76 16.19
N GLY A 13 -30.31 -24.52 15.63
CA GLY A 13 -30.28 -24.82 14.20
C GLY A 13 -31.55 -25.48 13.72
N THR A 14 -32.02 -26.50 14.44
CA THR A 14 -33.26 -27.22 14.15
C THR A 14 -34.46 -26.30 14.19
N GLN A 15 -34.58 -25.44 15.20
CA GLN A 15 -35.66 -24.46 15.31
C GLN A 15 -35.67 -23.45 14.16
N LEU A 16 -34.52 -22.96 13.73
CA LEU A 16 -34.35 -22.03 12.61
C LEU A 16 -34.74 -22.69 11.28
N VAL A 17 -34.39 -23.99 11.07
CA VAL A 17 -34.74 -24.74 9.85
C VAL A 17 -36.27 -25.00 9.75
N HIS A 18 -36.90 -25.40 10.84
CA HIS A 18 -38.30 -25.83 10.82
C HIS A 18 -39.32 -24.67 10.81
N ARG A 19 -38.90 -23.46 11.13
CA ARG A 19 -39.82 -22.32 11.20
C ARG A 19 -39.96 -21.67 9.82
N THR A 20 -41.16 -21.78 9.23
CA THR A 20 -41.43 -21.36 7.84
C THR A 20 -41.31 -19.84 7.61
N ARG A 21 -41.50 -18.98 8.62
CA ARG A 21 -41.37 -17.52 8.56
C ARG A 21 -41.03 -16.96 9.95
N PRO A 22 -39.78 -17.12 10.43
CA PRO A 22 -39.39 -16.56 11.71
C PRO A 22 -39.39 -15.03 11.63
N ASN A 23 -39.90 -14.35 12.67
CA ASN A 23 -39.77 -12.91 12.77
C ASN A 23 -38.32 -12.51 13.13
N LYS A 24 -37.95 -11.24 12.86
CA LYS A 24 -36.64 -10.72 13.12
C LYS A 24 -36.15 -10.95 14.55
N ASP A 25 -37.00 -10.67 15.54
CA ASP A 25 -36.63 -10.76 16.97
C ASP A 25 -36.27 -12.19 17.38
N PHE A 26 -37.02 -13.17 16.86
CA PHE A 26 -36.71 -14.57 17.09
C PHE A 26 -35.36 -14.96 16.46
N ILE A 27 -35.12 -14.57 15.21
CA ILE A 27 -33.85 -14.85 14.52
C ILE A 27 -32.67 -14.23 15.30
N VAL A 28 -32.77 -12.95 15.67
CA VAL A 28 -31.74 -12.23 16.42
C VAL A 28 -31.46 -12.89 17.77
N LYS A 29 -32.53 -13.29 18.51
CA LYS A 29 -32.36 -13.98 19.78
C LYS A 29 -31.66 -15.31 19.58
N SER A 30 -32.12 -16.15 18.67
CA SER A 30 -31.57 -17.47 18.37
C SER A 30 -30.11 -17.38 17.94
N LEU A 31 -29.76 -16.44 17.04
CA LEU A 31 -28.38 -16.27 16.59
C LEU A 31 -27.46 -15.77 17.71
N ARG A 32 -27.95 -14.90 18.62
CA ARG A 32 -27.17 -14.47 19.81
C ARG A 32 -26.87 -15.62 20.74
N GLU A 33 -27.86 -16.48 20.98
CA GLU A 33 -27.69 -17.69 21.80
C GLU A 33 -26.68 -18.66 21.13
N ALA A 34 -26.80 -18.85 19.81
CA ALA A 34 -25.86 -19.67 19.04
C ALA A 34 -24.42 -19.12 19.12
N VAL A 35 -24.21 -17.82 18.90
CA VAL A 35 -22.88 -17.16 19.05
C VAL A 35 -22.35 -17.39 20.46
N ASN A 36 -23.14 -17.18 21.50
CA ASN A 36 -22.71 -17.35 22.89
C ASN A 36 -22.32 -18.80 23.23
N ALA A 37 -22.95 -19.77 22.59
CA ALA A 37 -22.60 -21.18 22.74
C ALA A 37 -21.33 -21.52 21.95
N LEU A 38 -21.26 -21.09 20.66
CA LEU A 38 -20.12 -21.34 19.78
C LEU A 38 -18.83 -20.74 20.32
N CYS A 39 -18.84 -19.50 20.83
CA CYS A 39 -17.65 -18.85 21.40
C CYS A 39 -17.01 -19.61 22.57
N LYS A 40 -17.77 -20.48 23.24
CA LYS A 40 -17.29 -21.28 24.36
C LYS A 40 -16.82 -22.68 23.94
N LEU A 41 -17.11 -23.10 22.72
CA LEU A 41 -16.63 -24.36 22.19
C LEU A 41 -15.14 -24.27 21.85
N GLU A 42 -14.40 -25.30 22.21
CA GLU A 42 -13.02 -25.47 21.79
C GLU A 42 -12.95 -25.90 20.32
N GLN A 43 -11.82 -25.65 19.67
CA GLN A 43 -11.56 -26.14 18.32
C GLN A 43 -11.62 -27.68 18.31
N SER A 44 -12.22 -28.24 17.27
CA SER A 44 -12.29 -29.70 17.10
C SER A 44 -10.87 -30.30 17.04
N PRO A 45 -10.52 -31.23 17.90
CA PRO A 45 -9.22 -31.86 17.85
C PRO A 45 -9.08 -32.66 16.55
N GLN A 46 -7.92 -32.56 15.91
CA GLN A 46 -7.63 -33.46 14.78
C GLN A 46 -7.57 -34.92 15.30
N PRO A 47 -8.35 -35.83 14.72
CA PRO A 47 -8.49 -37.18 15.24
C PRO A 47 -7.18 -37.99 15.08
N ARG A 48 -6.53 -38.27 16.20
CA ARG A 48 -5.32 -39.15 16.27
C ARG A 48 -5.67 -40.61 16.50
N ASN A 49 -6.89 -40.88 16.89
CA ASN A 49 -7.37 -42.25 17.20
C ASN A 49 -8.89 -42.36 16.92
N ALA A 50 -9.42 -43.63 16.94
CA ALA A 50 -10.83 -43.89 16.63
C ALA A 50 -11.81 -43.21 17.61
N LYS A 51 -11.43 -42.97 18.87
CA LYS A 51 -12.28 -42.32 19.87
C LYS A 51 -12.41 -40.82 19.60
N GLU A 52 -11.30 -40.16 19.21
CA GLU A 52 -11.31 -38.76 18.83
C GLU A 52 -12.08 -38.56 17.50
N ALA A 53 -11.92 -39.48 16.54
CA ALA A 53 -12.69 -39.45 15.29
C ALA A 53 -14.20 -39.57 15.53
N GLN A 54 -14.62 -40.39 16.52
CA GLN A 54 -16.03 -40.51 16.91
C GLN A 54 -16.52 -39.23 17.60
N ALA A 55 -15.69 -38.59 18.44
CA ALA A 55 -16.03 -37.32 19.07
C ALA A 55 -16.17 -36.19 18.06
N ALA A 56 -15.25 -36.09 17.08
CA ALA A 56 -15.34 -35.12 15.99
C ALA A 56 -16.60 -35.29 15.14
N LYS A 57 -16.98 -36.53 14.79
CA LYS A 57 -18.24 -36.80 14.06
C LYS A 57 -19.47 -36.42 14.88
N LYS A 58 -19.45 -36.62 16.20
CA LYS A 58 -20.55 -36.22 17.08
C LYS A 58 -20.68 -34.70 17.14
N GLN A 59 -19.55 -33.99 17.24
CA GLN A 59 -19.53 -32.53 17.21
C GLN A 59 -20.04 -32.00 15.87
N GLU A 60 -19.58 -32.55 14.76
CA GLU A 60 -20.04 -32.20 13.42
C GLU A 60 -21.56 -32.40 13.25
N ALA A 61 -22.08 -33.55 13.65
CA ALA A 61 -23.52 -33.84 13.61
C ALA A 61 -24.35 -32.85 14.43
N ALA A 62 -23.81 -32.33 15.54
CA ALA A 62 -24.47 -31.33 16.37
C ALA A 62 -24.43 -29.91 15.74
N LEU A 63 -23.41 -29.58 14.94
CA LEU A 63 -23.26 -28.28 14.27
C LEU A 63 -24.05 -28.21 12.96
N ASN A 64 -24.23 -29.32 12.25
CA ASN A 64 -24.90 -29.39 10.95
C ASN A 64 -26.27 -28.71 10.88
N PRO A 65 -27.21 -28.83 11.86
CA PRO A 65 -28.47 -28.15 11.81
C PRO A 65 -28.34 -26.62 11.76
N LEU A 66 -27.33 -26.03 12.44
CA LEU A 66 -27.08 -24.62 12.36
C LEU A 66 -26.48 -24.23 10.99
N VAL A 67 -25.52 -24.98 10.47
CA VAL A 67 -24.95 -24.80 9.13
C VAL A 67 -26.05 -24.82 8.07
N ASP A 68 -26.96 -25.80 8.13
CA ASP A 68 -28.10 -25.89 7.25
C ASP A 68 -29.05 -24.67 7.34
N ALA A 69 -29.32 -24.21 8.55
CA ALA A 69 -30.18 -23.04 8.78
C ALA A 69 -29.53 -21.76 8.16
N LEU A 70 -28.24 -21.58 8.32
CA LEU A 70 -27.50 -20.47 7.74
C LEU A 70 -27.58 -20.51 6.21
N CYS A 71 -27.30 -21.66 5.60
CA CYS A 71 -27.28 -21.84 4.14
C CYS A 71 -28.68 -21.68 3.49
N ARG A 72 -29.76 -22.06 4.15
CA ARG A 72 -31.13 -22.05 3.56
C ARG A 72 -31.74 -20.67 3.38
N GLY A 73 -31.11 -19.58 3.83
CA GLY A 73 -31.65 -18.24 3.58
C GLY A 73 -31.09 -17.14 4.46
N LEU A 74 -30.38 -17.46 5.55
CA LEU A 74 -29.84 -16.46 6.47
C LEU A 74 -28.62 -15.75 5.91
N LEU A 75 -27.81 -16.40 5.07
CA LEU A 75 -26.65 -15.78 4.38
C LEU A 75 -27.05 -14.55 3.55
N ARG A 76 -28.28 -14.55 2.98
CA ARG A 76 -28.80 -13.47 2.13
C ARG A 76 -29.89 -12.65 2.81
N HIS A 77 -29.95 -12.69 4.14
CA HIS A 77 -31.01 -11.98 4.88
C HIS A 77 -30.96 -10.47 4.60
N PRO A 78 -32.14 -9.78 4.36
CA PRO A 78 -32.15 -8.36 3.99
C PRO A 78 -31.70 -7.43 5.14
N ASP A 79 -31.95 -7.82 6.37
CA ASP A 79 -31.65 -7.01 7.56
C ASP A 79 -30.16 -7.07 7.93
N LYS A 80 -29.54 -5.89 8.13
CA LYS A 80 -28.09 -5.75 8.42
C LYS A 80 -27.69 -6.36 9.77
N ASP A 81 -28.54 -6.24 10.80
CA ASP A 81 -28.24 -6.77 12.14
C ASP A 81 -28.23 -8.29 12.13
N VAL A 82 -29.17 -8.89 11.37
CA VAL A 82 -29.19 -10.34 11.18
C VAL A 82 -27.98 -10.80 10.41
N ARG A 83 -27.61 -10.12 9.31
CA ARG A 83 -26.41 -10.49 8.54
C ARG A 83 -25.14 -10.45 9.38
N LEU A 84 -24.98 -9.44 10.24
CA LEU A 84 -23.82 -9.35 11.14
C LEU A 84 -23.77 -10.56 12.11
N LEU A 85 -24.89 -10.93 12.71
CA LEU A 85 -24.93 -12.09 13.60
C LEU A 85 -24.69 -13.39 12.85
N VAL A 86 -25.17 -13.51 11.62
CA VAL A 86 -24.88 -14.65 10.74
C VAL A 86 -23.38 -14.71 10.43
N ALA A 87 -22.75 -13.58 10.07
CA ALA A 87 -21.32 -13.52 9.81
C ALA A 87 -20.48 -13.93 11.04
N ILE A 88 -20.90 -13.50 12.24
CA ILE A 88 -20.24 -13.92 13.49
C ILE A 88 -20.42 -15.43 13.73
N CYS A 89 -21.63 -15.98 13.54
CA CYS A 89 -21.84 -17.44 13.63
C CYS A 89 -20.98 -18.22 12.64
N VAL A 90 -20.88 -17.73 11.40
CA VAL A 90 -20.05 -18.31 10.34
C VAL A 90 -18.58 -18.36 10.79
N MET A 91 -18.05 -17.26 11.32
CA MET A 91 -16.65 -17.19 11.75
C MET A 91 -16.37 -18.09 12.97
N GLU A 92 -17.29 -18.18 13.91
CA GLU A 92 -17.15 -19.13 15.02
C GLU A 92 -17.22 -20.60 14.55
N LEU A 93 -18.01 -20.91 13.54
CA LEU A 93 -18.01 -22.24 12.92
C LEU A 93 -16.69 -22.54 12.22
N PHE A 94 -16.09 -21.58 11.49
CA PHE A 94 -14.74 -21.73 10.94
C PHE A 94 -13.72 -21.98 12.04
N ARG A 95 -13.78 -21.22 13.15
CA ARG A 95 -12.86 -21.40 14.28
C ARG A 95 -12.97 -22.80 14.91
N VAL A 96 -14.20 -23.27 15.12
CA VAL A 96 -14.46 -24.57 15.76
C VAL A 96 -14.06 -25.74 14.85
N LYS A 97 -14.32 -25.61 13.53
CA LYS A 97 -14.04 -26.68 12.54
C LYS A 97 -12.67 -26.63 11.91
N ALA A 98 -11.88 -25.55 12.15
CA ALA A 98 -10.56 -25.42 11.54
C ALA A 98 -9.68 -26.70 11.71
N PRO A 99 -8.92 -27.10 10.69
CA PRO A 99 -8.63 -26.39 9.44
C PRO A 99 -9.67 -26.59 8.32
N GLU A 100 -10.62 -27.48 8.46
CA GLU A 100 -11.60 -27.79 7.41
C GLU A 100 -12.71 -26.74 7.39
N PRO A 101 -13.15 -26.27 6.20
CA PRO A 101 -14.27 -25.34 6.11
C PRO A 101 -15.59 -26.01 6.58
N PRO A 102 -16.44 -25.30 7.36
CA PRO A 102 -17.70 -25.86 7.85
C PRO A 102 -18.81 -25.93 6.80
N PHE A 103 -18.59 -25.39 5.61
CA PHE A 103 -19.56 -25.26 4.54
C PHE A 103 -19.12 -26.04 3.31
N GLU A 104 -20.09 -26.59 2.54
CA GLU A 104 -19.82 -27.16 1.23
C GLU A 104 -19.42 -26.08 0.21
N ASP A 105 -18.58 -26.41 -0.76
CA ASP A 105 -18.03 -25.49 -1.77
C ASP A 105 -19.08 -24.62 -2.45
N LYS A 106 -20.26 -25.17 -2.75
CA LYS A 106 -21.37 -24.44 -3.36
C LYS A 106 -21.88 -23.24 -2.55
N TYR A 107 -21.62 -23.21 -1.22
CA TYR A 107 -22.02 -22.12 -0.33
C TYR A 107 -20.88 -21.17 0.00
N LEU A 108 -19.61 -21.57 -0.17
CA LEU A 108 -18.45 -20.80 0.25
C LEU A 108 -18.43 -19.40 -0.36
N ARG A 109 -18.75 -19.27 -1.66
CA ARG A 109 -18.84 -17.95 -2.31
C ARG A 109 -19.85 -17.02 -1.62
N GLU A 110 -21.02 -17.50 -1.24
CA GLU A 110 -22.03 -16.70 -0.54
C GLU A 110 -21.62 -16.37 0.89
N VAL A 111 -20.94 -17.30 1.55
CA VAL A 111 -20.37 -17.10 2.88
C VAL A 111 -19.34 -15.98 2.85
N PHE A 112 -18.37 -16.02 1.92
CA PHE A 112 -17.35 -14.96 1.81
C PHE A 112 -17.95 -13.64 1.34
N LYS A 113 -18.94 -13.65 0.46
CA LYS A 113 -19.69 -12.44 0.08
C LYS A 113 -20.38 -11.77 1.27
N LEU A 114 -20.93 -12.54 2.20
CA LEU A 114 -21.49 -12.02 3.44
C LEU A 114 -20.42 -11.37 4.31
N ILE A 115 -19.25 -12.02 4.46
CA ILE A 115 -18.13 -11.53 5.28
C ILE A 115 -17.60 -10.22 4.69
N VAL A 116 -17.28 -10.19 3.39
CA VAL A 116 -16.76 -9.03 2.67
C VAL A 116 -17.74 -7.85 2.77
N ASN A 117 -19.02 -8.07 2.52
CA ASN A 117 -20.04 -7.03 2.66
C ASN A 117 -20.18 -6.50 4.09
N SER A 118 -19.91 -7.32 5.10
CA SER A 118 -19.95 -6.89 6.50
C SER A 118 -18.83 -5.88 6.84
N PHE A 119 -17.74 -5.90 6.11
CA PHE A 119 -16.63 -4.94 6.28
C PHE A 119 -16.99 -3.54 5.76
N ALA A 120 -17.87 -3.41 4.76
CA ALA A 120 -18.31 -2.10 4.28
C ALA A 120 -18.99 -1.27 5.39
N ASP A 121 -19.65 -1.93 6.34
CA ASP A 121 -20.29 -1.28 7.48
C ASP A 121 -19.28 -0.79 8.57
N LEU A 122 -17.98 -1.04 8.43
CA LEU A 122 -16.93 -0.45 9.29
C LEU A 122 -16.76 1.06 9.09
N ALA A 123 -17.29 1.61 8.00
CA ALA A 123 -17.35 3.06 7.80
C ALA A 123 -18.20 3.78 8.86
N ASP A 124 -19.19 3.10 9.44
CA ASP A 124 -20.08 3.65 10.46
C ASP A 124 -19.55 3.42 11.88
N ILE A 125 -18.61 4.30 12.30
CA ILE A 125 -17.97 4.26 13.62
C ILE A 125 -18.97 4.51 14.76
N ALA A 126 -20.02 5.32 14.50
CA ALA A 126 -21.04 5.66 15.50
C ALA A 126 -22.03 4.49 15.75
N SER A 127 -22.00 3.44 14.94
CA SER A 127 -22.87 2.30 15.09
C SER A 127 -22.67 1.58 16.43
N PRO A 128 -23.74 1.22 17.16
CA PRO A 128 -23.63 0.41 18.37
C PRO A 128 -23.06 -0.99 18.12
N TYR A 129 -22.96 -1.39 16.85
CA TYR A 129 -22.39 -2.66 16.43
C TYR A 129 -20.94 -2.55 15.93
N PHE A 130 -20.33 -1.37 15.94
CA PHE A 130 -18.98 -1.14 15.44
C PHE A 130 -17.96 -2.10 16.09
N SER A 131 -17.94 -2.20 17.42
CA SER A 131 -17.05 -3.10 18.15
C SER A 131 -17.18 -4.58 17.77
N LYS A 132 -18.40 -5.01 17.38
CA LYS A 132 -18.63 -6.39 16.90
C LYS A 132 -18.09 -6.61 15.50
N ARG A 133 -18.15 -5.59 14.63
CA ARG A 133 -17.58 -5.64 13.28
C ARG A 133 -16.05 -5.65 13.33
N VAL A 134 -15.45 -4.85 14.25
CA VAL A 134 -14.01 -4.90 14.51
C VAL A 134 -13.59 -6.29 14.96
N LYS A 135 -14.31 -6.88 15.92
CA LYS A 135 -14.02 -8.25 16.38
C LYS A 135 -14.18 -9.28 15.26
N LEU A 136 -15.17 -9.11 14.37
CA LEU A 136 -15.32 -9.97 13.19
C LEU A 136 -14.09 -9.88 12.28
N LEU A 137 -13.62 -8.67 11.98
CA LEU A 137 -12.40 -8.44 11.17
C LEU A 137 -11.17 -9.10 11.82
N ASP A 138 -10.99 -8.90 13.13
CA ASP A 138 -9.87 -9.51 13.88
C ASP A 138 -9.92 -11.04 13.82
N THR A 139 -11.11 -11.62 13.96
CA THR A 139 -11.30 -13.07 13.88
C THR A 139 -10.96 -13.60 12.48
N VAL A 140 -11.38 -12.89 11.43
CA VAL A 140 -11.04 -13.24 10.03
C VAL A 140 -9.53 -13.18 9.80
N ALA A 141 -8.86 -12.15 10.31
CA ALA A 141 -7.41 -12.00 10.22
C ALA A 141 -6.67 -13.15 10.93
N GLN A 142 -7.12 -13.52 12.14
CA GLN A 142 -6.52 -14.59 12.94
C GLN A 142 -6.70 -15.97 12.31
N LEU A 143 -7.86 -16.26 11.75
CA LEU A 143 -8.19 -17.56 11.14
C LEU A 143 -7.59 -17.75 9.75
N ARG A 144 -7.15 -16.69 9.09
CA ARG A 144 -6.61 -16.70 7.71
C ARG A 144 -7.53 -17.38 6.68
N CYS A 145 -8.82 -17.50 6.98
CA CYS A 145 -9.77 -18.25 6.15
C CYS A 145 -10.04 -17.61 4.78
N CYS A 146 -9.66 -16.34 4.57
CA CYS A 146 -9.83 -15.64 3.29
C CYS A 146 -9.02 -16.27 2.15
N VAL A 147 -7.98 -17.07 2.45
CA VAL A 147 -7.21 -17.81 1.46
C VAL A 147 -8.08 -18.79 0.68
N ILE A 148 -9.13 -19.35 1.30
CA ILE A 148 -10.10 -20.22 0.64
C ILE A 148 -10.76 -19.53 -0.57
N MET A 149 -10.89 -18.20 -0.57
CA MET A 149 -11.41 -17.47 -1.75
C MET A 149 -10.54 -17.63 -2.98
N LEU A 150 -9.23 -17.82 -2.81
CA LEU A 150 -8.30 -18.10 -3.93
C LEU A 150 -8.50 -19.53 -4.44
N GLU A 151 -8.67 -20.51 -3.53
CA GLU A 151 -8.90 -21.91 -3.86
C GLU A 151 -10.21 -22.15 -4.64
N ILE A 152 -11.25 -21.34 -4.37
CA ILE A 152 -12.56 -21.43 -5.04
C ILE A 152 -12.72 -20.41 -6.19
N ASP A 153 -11.63 -19.86 -6.70
CA ASP A 153 -11.59 -18.90 -7.82
C ASP A 153 -12.51 -17.67 -7.65
N CYS A 154 -12.49 -17.07 -6.46
CA CYS A 154 -13.27 -15.88 -6.11
C CYS A 154 -12.40 -14.62 -6.00
N ILE A 155 -11.49 -14.41 -6.96
CA ILE A 155 -10.60 -13.25 -6.97
C ILE A 155 -11.34 -11.90 -7.03
N ASP A 156 -12.52 -11.88 -7.64
CA ASP A 156 -13.41 -10.71 -7.66
C ASP A 156 -13.82 -10.27 -6.24
N LEU A 157 -14.11 -11.21 -5.34
CA LEU A 157 -14.43 -10.91 -3.94
C LEU A 157 -13.18 -10.46 -3.16
N VAL A 158 -12.01 -10.99 -3.48
CA VAL A 158 -10.75 -10.54 -2.87
C VAL A 158 -10.47 -9.09 -3.25
N LEU A 159 -10.61 -8.74 -4.53
CA LEU A 159 -10.44 -7.37 -5.02
C LEU A 159 -11.50 -6.42 -4.42
N GLU A 160 -12.76 -6.87 -4.33
CA GLU A 160 -13.84 -6.11 -3.68
C GLU A 160 -13.47 -5.84 -2.20
N MET A 161 -12.98 -6.83 -1.47
CA MET A 161 -12.56 -6.68 -0.07
C MET A 161 -11.42 -5.68 0.08
N PHE A 162 -10.38 -5.70 -0.77
CA PHE A 162 -9.29 -4.73 -0.75
C PHE A 162 -9.83 -3.31 -0.98
N ASN A 163 -10.69 -3.12 -1.97
CA ASN A 163 -11.30 -1.81 -2.23
C ASN A 163 -12.17 -1.34 -1.06
N ILE A 164 -12.92 -2.24 -0.41
CA ILE A 164 -13.67 -1.92 0.80
C ILE A 164 -12.73 -1.46 1.91
N PHE A 165 -11.63 -2.17 2.18
CA PHE A 165 -10.67 -1.78 3.21
C PHE A 165 -10.14 -0.36 3.01
N PHE A 166 -9.72 -0.02 1.79
CA PHE A 166 -9.27 1.34 1.47
C PHE A 166 -10.37 2.40 1.51
N SER A 167 -11.64 2.01 1.35
CA SER A 167 -12.77 2.95 1.40
C SER A 167 -13.29 3.22 2.81
N VAL A 168 -13.14 2.27 3.74
CA VAL A 168 -13.69 2.35 5.10
C VAL A 168 -12.67 2.79 6.14
N VAL A 169 -11.38 2.62 5.84
CA VAL A 169 -10.31 3.12 6.72
C VAL A 169 -10.34 4.64 6.76
N SER A 170 -10.34 5.23 7.96
CA SER A 170 -10.39 6.67 8.18
C SER A 170 -9.41 7.08 9.29
N ASP A 171 -9.08 8.36 9.37
CA ASP A 171 -8.13 8.88 10.36
C ASP A 171 -8.63 8.73 11.81
N ASP A 172 -9.93 8.54 11.99
CA ASP A 172 -10.55 8.26 13.30
C ASP A 172 -10.52 6.76 13.66
N ASN A 173 -10.05 5.89 12.77
CA ASN A 173 -9.98 4.46 12.99
C ASN A 173 -8.69 4.07 13.72
N HIS A 174 -8.83 3.21 14.70
CA HIS A 174 -7.74 2.67 15.49
C HIS A 174 -6.72 1.89 14.67
N ASP A 175 -5.46 1.96 15.09
CA ASP A 175 -4.34 1.18 14.54
C ASP A 175 -4.64 -0.33 14.43
N SER A 176 -5.55 -0.86 15.28
CA SER A 176 -5.98 -2.26 15.23
C SER A 176 -6.66 -2.63 13.92
N LEU A 177 -7.48 -1.74 13.32
CA LEU A 177 -8.11 -2.00 12.01
C LEU A 177 -7.06 -2.12 10.91
N ILE A 178 -6.11 -1.19 10.88
CA ILE A 178 -5.00 -1.21 9.91
C ILE A 178 -4.22 -2.51 10.03
N TYR A 179 -3.94 -2.95 11.27
CA TYR A 179 -3.23 -4.20 11.52
C TYR A 179 -3.98 -5.42 10.96
N SER A 180 -5.26 -5.57 11.29
CA SER A 180 -6.06 -6.73 10.84
C SER A 180 -6.29 -6.72 9.33
N MET A 181 -6.56 -5.54 8.73
CA MET A 181 -6.67 -5.38 7.29
C MET A 181 -5.36 -5.71 6.57
N SER A 182 -4.22 -5.17 7.05
CA SER A 182 -2.89 -5.46 6.51
C SER A 182 -2.58 -6.96 6.59
N SER A 183 -2.87 -7.61 7.72
CA SER A 183 -2.63 -9.04 7.90
C SER A 183 -3.42 -9.88 6.89
N ILE A 184 -4.70 -9.57 6.65
CA ILE A 184 -5.51 -10.26 5.64
C ILE A 184 -4.93 -10.05 4.24
N MET A 185 -4.56 -8.80 3.91
CA MET A 185 -4.00 -8.47 2.60
C MET A 185 -2.67 -9.19 2.35
N LEU A 186 -1.78 -9.23 3.34
CA LEU A 186 -0.50 -9.94 3.25
C LEU A 186 -0.67 -11.44 3.07
N ASN A 187 -1.57 -12.08 3.84
CA ASN A 187 -1.85 -13.50 3.69
C ASN A 187 -2.36 -13.82 2.27
N LEU A 188 -3.22 -12.98 1.71
CA LEU A 188 -3.74 -13.19 0.36
C LEU A 188 -2.68 -12.92 -0.72
N LEU A 189 -1.80 -11.94 -0.54
CA LEU A 189 -0.68 -11.72 -1.46
C LEU A 189 0.30 -12.90 -1.45
N ASN A 190 0.58 -13.46 -0.28
CA ASN A 190 1.53 -14.55 -0.12
C ASN A 190 1.03 -15.86 -0.76
N GLU A 191 -0.26 -16.12 -0.67
CA GLU A 191 -0.89 -17.33 -1.21
C GLU A 191 -1.38 -17.17 -2.67
N SER A 192 -1.37 -15.94 -3.24
CA SER A 192 -1.85 -15.70 -4.59
C SER A 192 -0.72 -15.82 -5.61
N GLU A 193 -0.71 -16.86 -6.45
CA GLU A 193 0.23 -16.99 -7.56
C GLU A 193 -0.17 -16.09 -8.74
N ASP A 194 -1.39 -16.25 -9.26
CA ASP A 194 -1.86 -15.60 -10.49
C ASP A 194 -2.45 -14.19 -10.27
N ALA A 195 -3.05 -13.95 -9.11
CA ALA A 195 -3.75 -12.70 -8.82
C ALA A 195 -2.87 -11.62 -8.18
N SER A 196 -1.63 -11.95 -7.81
CA SER A 196 -0.72 -11.07 -7.07
C SER A 196 -0.51 -9.71 -7.71
N GLN A 197 -0.44 -9.64 -9.04
CA GLN A 197 -0.28 -8.38 -9.76
C GLN A 197 -1.49 -7.46 -9.58
N GLN A 198 -2.72 -7.97 -9.73
CA GLN A 198 -3.94 -7.16 -9.59
C GLN A 198 -4.12 -6.65 -8.15
N LEU A 199 -3.79 -7.48 -7.16
CA LEU A 199 -3.84 -7.11 -5.75
C LEU A 199 -2.81 -6.01 -5.42
N LEU A 200 -1.59 -6.13 -5.93
CA LEU A 200 -0.56 -5.10 -5.79
C LEU A 200 -0.99 -3.78 -6.46
N GLU A 201 -1.61 -3.83 -7.63
CA GLU A 201 -2.10 -2.63 -8.31
C GLU A 201 -3.07 -1.84 -7.44
N VAL A 202 -4.01 -2.50 -6.75
CA VAL A 202 -4.95 -1.84 -5.83
C VAL A 202 -4.22 -1.17 -4.66
N ILE A 203 -3.22 -1.85 -4.07
CA ILE A 203 -2.42 -1.30 -2.97
C ILE A 203 -1.62 -0.08 -3.43
N LEU A 204 -0.88 -0.22 -4.54
CA LEU A 204 -0.02 0.84 -5.08
C LEU A 204 -0.81 2.06 -5.57
N GLN A 205 -2.01 1.86 -6.12
CA GLN A 205 -2.92 2.97 -6.46
C GLN A 205 -3.26 3.81 -5.23
N ASN A 206 -3.54 3.18 -4.08
CA ASN A 206 -3.86 3.90 -2.84
C ASN A 206 -2.63 4.56 -2.22
N LEU A 207 -1.42 4.06 -2.49
CA LEU A 207 -0.17 4.70 -2.08
C LEU A 207 0.07 6.04 -2.81
N ILE A 208 -0.41 6.20 -4.07
CA ILE A 208 -0.21 7.39 -4.88
C ILE A 208 -1.42 8.35 -4.90
N LYS A 209 -2.65 7.86 -4.68
CA LYS A 209 -3.87 8.71 -4.66
C LYS A 209 -3.80 9.82 -3.63
N ALA A 210 -3.09 9.63 -2.54
CA ALA A 210 -2.83 10.62 -1.50
C ALA A 210 -1.82 11.69 -1.95
N LYS A 211 -2.09 12.39 -3.07
CA LYS A 211 -1.15 13.33 -3.74
C LYS A 211 -0.57 14.44 -2.85
N LYS A 212 -1.17 14.75 -1.69
CA LYS A 212 -0.69 15.79 -0.76
C LYS A 212 -0.75 15.41 0.71
N ASP A 213 -1.41 14.32 1.07
CA ASP A 213 -1.65 13.94 2.46
C ASP A 213 -1.15 12.52 2.74
N THR A 214 0.12 12.44 3.17
CA THR A 214 0.73 11.17 3.61
C THR A 214 0.18 10.72 4.96
N THR A 215 -0.72 11.48 5.56
CA THR A 215 -1.38 11.16 6.84
C THR A 215 -2.70 10.43 6.64
N SER A 216 -3.25 10.37 5.40
CA SER A 216 -4.52 9.68 5.18
C SER A 216 -4.45 8.20 5.57
N ALA A 217 -5.48 7.69 6.22
CA ALA A 217 -5.54 6.32 6.71
C ALA A 217 -5.37 5.28 5.56
N ALA A 218 -5.89 5.58 4.37
CA ALA A 218 -5.72 4.72 3.19
C ALA A 218 -4.24 4.63 2.76
N TYR A 219 -3.49 5.76 2.81
CA TYR A 219 -2.06 5.75 2.58
C TYR A 219 -1.32 4.94 3.64
N GLN A 220 -1.69 5.12 4.93
CA GLN A 220 -1.05 4.40 6.04
C GLN A 220 -1.28 2.90 5.92
N LEU A 221 -2.47 2.47 5.53
CA LEU A 221 -2.77 1.05 5.26
C LEU A 221 -1.90 0.51 4.12
N ALA A 222 -1.84 1.21 2.98
CA ALA A 222 -1.00 0.80 1.85
C ALA A 222 0.49 0.75 2.24
N ALA A 223 0.97 1.78 2.96
CA ALA A 223 2.36 1.85 3.42
C ALA A 223 2.69 0.73 4.43
N SER A 224 1.75 0.36 5.31
CA SER A 224 1.90 -0.75 6.25
C SER A 224 2.09 -2.07 5.50
N VAL A 225 1.25 -2.34 4.50
CA VAL A 225 1.38 -3.56 3.67
C VAL A 225 2.73 -3.59 2.95
N ILE A 226 3.14 -2.49 2.30
CA ILE A 226 4.43 -2.44 1.56
C ILE A 226 5.62 -2.60 2.51
N LYS A 227 5.58 -2.01 3.72
CA LYS A 227 6.63 -2.22 4.73
C LYS A 227 6.76 -3.69 5.12
N SER A 228 5.65 -4.36 5.38
CA SER A 228 5.66 -5.79 5.73
C SER A 228 6.10 -6.67 4.54
N CYS A 229 5.70 -6.34 3.31
CA CYS A 229 6.23 -7.02 2.12
C CYS A 229 7.76 -6.92 2.01
N ALA A 230 8.35 -5.82 2.48
CA ALA A 230 9.80 -5.63 2.43
C ALA A 230 10.58 -6.48 3.46
N GLU A 231 9.90 -7.01 4.47
CA GLU A 231 10.47 -7.86 5.54
C GLU A 231 10.44 -9.35 5.17
N GLU A 232 9.65 -9.76 4.17
CA GLU A 232 9.49 -11.13 3.70
C GLU A 232 10.09 -11.30 2.30
N ASP A 233 11.06 -12.20 2.12
CA ASP A 233 11.84 -12.35 0.89
C ASP A 233 10.98 -12.60 -0.36
N GLU A 234 9.94 -13.42 -0.26
CA GLU A 234 9.05 -13.75 -1.38
C GLU A 234 8.20 -12.55 -1.80
N LEU A 235 7.57 -11.87 -0.83
CA LEU A 235 6.77 -10.67 -1.08
C LEU A 235 7.63 -9.49 -1.53
N ASN A 236 8.83 -9.33 -0.98
CA ASN A 236 9.81 -8.35 -1.44
C ASN A 236 10.16 -8.58 -2.92
N SER A 237 10.48 -9.82 -3.28
CA SER A 237 10.76 -10.20 -4.66
C SER A 237 9.56 -9.93 -5.59
N LEU A 238 8.34 -10.20 -5.14
CA LEU A 238 7.10 -9.93 -5.87
C LEU A 238 6.94 -8.44 -6.20
N VAL A 239 7.06 -7.56 -5.18
CA VAL A 239 6.95 -6.11 -5.37
C VAL A 239 8.06 -5.59 -6.27
N CYS A 240 9.30 -6.01 -6.05
CA CYS A 240 10.44 -5.59 -6.87
C CYS A 240 10.28 -6.01 -8.34
N ARG A 241 9.85 -7.24 -8.62
CA ARG A 241 9.56 -7.71 -10.00
C ARG A 241 8.46 -6.88 -10.64
N PHE A 242 7.42 -6.55 -9.89
CA PHE A 242 6.35 -5.69 -10.39
C PHE A 242 6.88 -4.30 -10.77
N LEU A 243 7.67 -3.64 -9.90
CA LEU A 243 8.26 -2.33 -10.17
C LEU A 243 9.19 -2.36 -11.40
N ILE A 244 10.03 -3.38 -11.50
CA ILE A 244 10.92 -3.58 -12.65
C ILE A 244 10.10 -3.79 -13.94
N SER A 245 9.03 -4.59 -13.87
CA SER A 245 8.15 -4.80 -15.03
C SER A 245 7.48 -3.50 -15.51
N CYS A 246 7.12 -2.60 -14.59
CA CYS A 246 6.58 -1.28 -14.95
C CYS A 246 7.59 -0.42 -15.70
N ILE A 247 8.88 -0.53 -15.38
CA ILE A 247 9.97 0.19 -16.08
C ILE A 247 10.14 -0.37 -17.50
N HIS A 248 10.26 -1.70 -17.64
CA HIS A 248 10.58 -2.35 -18.93
C HIS A 248 9.38 -2.47 -19.88
N ALA A 249 8.17 -2.69 -19.36
CA ALA A 249 6.96 -2.90 -20.16
C ALA A 249 6.21 -1.61 -20.50
N ARG A 250 6.91 -0.49 -20.58
CA ARG A 250 6.34 0.85 -20.83
C ARG A 250 5.31 0.91 -21.95
N ASP A 251 5.55 0.15 -23.01
CA ASP A 251 4.74 0.22 -24.26
C ASP A 251 3.60 -0.81 -24.32
N ALA A 252 3.61 -1.82 -23.44
CA ALA A 252 2.74 -3.00 -23.56
C ALA A 252 1.56 -3.06 -22.56
N MET A 253 1.57 -2.28 -21.45
CA MET A 253 0.52 -2.39 -20.41
C MET A 253 -0.60 -1.35 -20.53
N VAL A 254 -1.83 -1.74 -20.25
CA VAL A 254 -3.06 -0.91 -20.33
C VAL A 254 -3.44 -0.30 -18.98
N SER A 255 -2.61 -0.39 -17.95
CA SER A 255 -2.92 0.05 -16.58
C SER A 255 -2.65 1.56 -16.38
N GLU A 256 -3.54 2.26 -15.66
CA GLU A 256 -3.36 3.67 -15.24
C GLU A 256 -2.09 3.90 -14.40
N LEU A 257 -1.57 2.86 -13.75
CA LEU A 257 -0.33 2.92 -12.96
C LEU A 257 0.92 3.16 -13.80
N LYS A 258 0.87 2.86 -15.10
CA LYS A 258 1.95 3.05 -16.06
C LYS A 258 2.47 4.47 -16.17
N GLU A 259 1.56 5.42 -16.20
CA GLU A 259 1.94 6.83 -16.29
C GLU A 259 2.56 7.34 -14.97
N SER A 260 2.28 6.65 -13.87
CA SER A 260 2.66 7.03 -12.50
C SER A 260 3.74 6.16 -11.87
N TYR A 261 4.38 5.23 -12.62
CA TYR A 261 5.31 4.27 -12.02
C TYR A 261 6.51 4.92 -11.30
N HIS A 262 7.00 6.06 -11.77
CA HIS A 262 8.05 6.80 -11.07
C HIS A 262 7.58 7.34 -9.71
N GLU A 263 6.31 7.77 -9.62
CA GLU A 263 5.73 8.19 -8.34
C GLU A 263 5.55 6.99 -7.41
N ILE A 264 5.14 5.85 -7.95
CA ILE A 264 5.04 4.59 -7.18
C ILE A 264 6.40 4.19 -6.63
N ILE A 265 7.45 4.14 -7.47
CA ILE A 265 8.81 3.81 -7.02
C ILE A 265 9.26 4.76 -5.90
N PHE A 266 9.01 6.07 -6.06
CA PHE A 266 9.36 7.05 -5.05
C PHE A 266 8.61 6.80 -3.72
N LYS A 267 7.31 6.52 -3.78
CA LYS A 267 6.48 6.23 -2.60
C LYS A 267 6.85 4.91 -1.92
N VAL A 268 7.07 3.86 -2.70
CA VAL A 268 7.56 2.57 -2.18
C VAL A 268 8.90 2.76 -1.47
N PHE A 269 9.82 3.52 -2.07
CA PHE A 269 11.10 3.81 -1.44
C PHE A 269 10.96 4.61 -0.13
N GLN A 270 10.02 5.52 -0.03
CA GLN A 270 9.74 6.25 1.22
C GLN A 270 9.26 5.30 2.33
N CYS A 271 8.52 4.25 1.99
CA CYS A 271 8.00 3.26 2.94
C CYS A 271 9.01 2.15 3.25
N ALA A 272 9.73 1.67 2.23
CA ALA A 272 10.59 0.49 2.27
C ALA A 272 11.89 0.72 1.47
N PRO A 273 12.85 1.49 2.01
CA PRO A 273 14.06 1.89 1.29
C PRO A 273 14.93 0.72 0.78
N GLN A 274 14.85 -0.44 1.45
CA GLN A 274 15.60 -1.63 1.07
C GLN A 274 15.20 -2.19 -0.30
N MET A 275 13.96 -1.99 -0.74
CA MET A 275 13.48 -2.45 -2.05
C MET A 275 14.16 -1.74 -3.23
N LEU A 276 14.72 -0.54 -3.02
CA LEU A 276 15.36 0.23 -4.08
C LEU A 276 16.55 -0.51 -4.71
N VAL A 277 17.27 -1.32 -3.94
CA VAL A 277 18.45 -2.06 -4.41
C VAL A 277 18.16 -2.84 -5.69
N ALA A 278 17.04 -3.54 -5.72
CA ALA A 278 16.65 -4.35 -6.87
C ALA A 278 16.24 -3.52 -8.11
N VAL A 279 15.80 -2.28 -7.91
CA VAL A 279 15.28 -1.41 -8.98
C VAL A 279 16.38 -0.51 -9.57
N ILE A 280 17.49 -0.29 -8.86
CA ILE A 280 18.59 0.60 -9.30
C ILE A 280 19.11 0.29 -10.70
N PRO A 281 19.41 -0.97 -11.08
CA PRO A 281 19.92 -1.25 -12.43
C PRO A 281 18.96 -0.74 -13.52
N SER A 282 17.66 -0.93 -13.34
CA SER A 282 16.64 -0.47 -14.30
C SER A 282 16.53 1.07 -14.32
N LEU A 283 16.76 1.77 -13.19
CA LEU A 283 16.80 3.23 -13.16
C LEU A 283 18.04 3.78 -13.88
N ILE A 284 19.19 3.09 -13.79
CA ILE A 284 20.39 3.44 -14.55
C ILE A 284 20.13 3.28 -16.06
N GLU A 285 19.50 2.19 -16.48
CA GLU A 285 19.11 2.00 -17.88
C GLU A 285 18.17 3.11 -18.38
N GLU A 286 17.24 3.60 -17.56
CA GLU A 286 16.40 4.74 -17.92
C GLU A 286 17.16 6.05 -18.05
N LEU A 287 18.18 6.31 -17.19
CA LEU A 287 19.05 7.48 -17.32
C LEU A 287 19.86 7.44 -18.63
N LEU A 288 20.11 6.25 -19.17
CA LEU A 288 20.87 6.02 -20.40
C LEU A 288 19.97 5.85 -21.64
N ALA A 289 18.64 5.85 -21.47
CA ALA A 289 17.72 5.61 -22.57
C ALA A 289 17.86 6.61 -23.72
N ASP A 290 17.58 6.19 -24.96
CA ASP A 290 17.66 7.08 -26.13
C ASP A 290 16.61 8.16 -26.13
N GLN A 291 15.39 7.87 -25.62
CA GLN A 291 14.28 8.80 -25.54
C GLN A 291 14.53 9.89 -24.48
N VAL A 292 14.42 11.14 -24.91
CA VAL A 292 14.68 12.31 -24.05
C VAL A 292 13.69 12.39 -22.88
N ASP A 293 12.43 12.13 -23.14
CA ASP A 293 11.37 12.17 -22.14
C ASP A 293 11.56 11.11 -21.03
N VAL A 294 12.05 9.94 -21.39
CA VAL A 294 12.40 8.89 -20.43
C VAL A 294 13.55 9.33 -19.53
N ARG A 295 14.63 9.89 -20.11
CA ARG A 295 15.75 10.40 -19.33
C ARG A 295 15.31 11.54 -18.38
N ILE A 296 14.44 12.46 -18.85
CA ILE A 296 13.91 13.54 -18.00
C ILE A 296 13.14 12.97 -16.81
N LYS A 297 12.26 12.01 -17.03
CA LYS A 297 11.48 11.36 -15.97
C LYS A 297 12.40 10.64 -14.97
N ALA A 298 13.40 9.90 -15.46
CA ALA A 298 14.38 9.23 -14.63
C ALA A 298 15.22 10.21 -13.80
N VAL A 299 15.72 11.30 -14.41
CA VAL A 299 16.45 12.37 -13.70
C VAL A 299 15.59 12.96 -12.58
N ASN A 300 14.31 13.25 -12.85
CA ASN A 300 13.41 13.80 -11.84
C ASN A 300 13.14 12.83 -10.68
N LEU A 301 12.98 11.53 -10.95
CA LEU A 301 12.83 10.52 -9.90
C LEU A 301 14.10 10.41 -9.07
N VAL A 302 15.24 10.19 -9.72
CA VAL A 302 16.54 10.02 -9.06
C VAL A 302 16.91 11.26 -8.25
N GLY A 303 16.67 12.46 -8.79
CA GLY A 303 16.85 13.72 -8.07
C GLY A 303 16.02 13.83 -6.80
N LYS A 304 14.75 13.39 -6.84
CA LYS A 304 13.89 13.31 -5.63
C LYS A 304 14.41 12.29 -4.61
N LEU A 305 14.92 11.15 -5.07
CA LEU A 305 15.51 10.13 -4.18
C LEU A 305 16.76 10.68 -3.46
N PHE A 306 17.64 11.41 -4.16
CA PHE A 306 18.81 12.03 -3.56
C PHE A 306 18.49 13.19 -2.62
N ALA A 307 17.34 13.82 -2.78
CA ALA A 307 16.85 14.88 -1.89
C ALA A 307 16.29 14.33 -0.56
N LEU A 308 16.18 13.02 -0.37
CA LEU A 308 15.79 12.42 0.91
C LEU A 308 16.98 12.38 1.87
N SER A 309 17.03 13.32 2.82
CA SER A 309 18.15 13.54 3.73
C SER A 309 18.47 12.35 4.63
N GLU A 310 17.43 11.63 5.08
CA GLU A 310 17.58 10.52 6.02
C GLU A 310 18.17 9.26 5.41
N GLN A 311 17.99 9.05 4.10
CA GLN A 311 18.29 7.78 3.43
C GLN A 311 19.72 7.68 2.88
N LEU A 312 20.46 8.79 2.79
CA LEU A 312 21.84 8.87 2.25
C LEU A 312 21.98 8.15 0.88
N VAL A 313 20.96 8.26 0.02
CA VAL A 313 20.84 7.48 -1.23
C VAL A 313 22.03 7.68 -2.16
N ALA A 314 22.50 8.92 -2.33
CA ALA A 314 23.65 9.23 -3.20
C ALA A 314 24.96 8.57 -2.73
N GLN A 315 25.13 8.37 -1.42
CA GLN A 315 26.30 7.69 -0.86
C GLN A 315 26.15 6.17 -0.98
N LYS A 316 24.97 5.66 -0.67
CA LYS A 316 24.69 4.24 -0.66
C LYS A 316 24.72 3.63 -2.07
N TYR A 317 24.29 4.40 -3.08
CA TYR A 317 24.16 3.97 -4.47
C TYR A 317 24.99 4.83 -5.39
N HIS A 318 26.32 4.70 -5.24
CA HIS A 318 27.30 5.53 -5.92
C HIS A 318 27.20 5.48 -7.46
N ASP A 319 26.96 4.30 -8.03
CA ASP A 319 26.86 4.15 -9.49
C ASP A 319 25.66 4.93 -10.06
N LEU A 320 24.51 4.87 -9.37
CA LEU A 320 23.34 5.67 -9.74
C LEU A 320 23.62 7.18 -9.64
N PHE A 321 24.42 7.61 -8.63
CA PHE A 321 24.78 9.00 -8.47
C PHE A 321 25.75 9.47 -9.56
N VAL A 322 26.70 8.64 -9.98
CA VAL A 322 27.62 8.96 -11.08
C VAL A 322 26.83 9.13 -12.39
N GLU A 323 25.96 8.19 -12.72
CA GLU A 323 25.13 8.30 -13.93
C GLU A 323 24.19 9.51 -13.90
N PHE A 324 23.67 9.87 -12.74
CA PHE A 324 22.88 11.10 -12.58
C PHE A 324 23.74 12.36 -12.85
N LEU A 325 24.98 12.42 -12.37
CA LEU A 325 25.90 13.54 -12.62
C LEU A 325 26.20 13.70 -14.12
N GLU A 326 26.34 12.59 -14.86
CA GLU A 326 26.54 12.64 -16.31
C GLU A 326 25.37 13.34 -17.05
N ARG A 327 24.18 13.37 -16.46
CA ARG A 327 23.01 14.06 -17.06
C ARG A 327 23.14 15.58 -17.06
N PHE A 328 24.00 16.16 -16.24
CA PHE A 328 24.35 17.59 -16.37
C PHE A 328 25.05 17.90 -17.69
N SER A 329 25.73 16.94 -18.31
CA SER A 329 26.41 17.05 -19.60
C SER A 329 25.68 16.30 -20.72
N ASP A 330 24.39 15.94 -20.54
CA ASP A 330 23.58 15.24 -21.53
C ASP A 330 23.53 15.99 -22.88
N LYS A 331 23.43 15.22 -23.96
CA LYS A 331 23.27 15.78 -25.33
C LYS A 331 22.02 16.65 -25.46
N SER A 332 20.94 16.36 -24.72
CA SER A 332 19.70 17.12 -24.72
C SER A 332 19.76 18.29 -23.73
N VAL A 333 19.42 19.47 -24.19
CA VAL A 333 19.27 20.68 -23.37
C VAL A 333 18.25 20.48 -22.26
N ASP A 334 17.12 19.85 -22.56
CA ASP A 334 16.02 19.67 -21.61
C ASP A 334 16.38 18.69 -20.48
N VAL A 335 17.21 17.68 -20.76
CA VAL A 335 17.77 16.78 -19.73
C VAL A 335 18.73 17.54 -18.81
N ARG A 336 19.64 18.39 -19.38
CA ARG A 336 20.55 19.22 -18.59
C ARG A 336 19.79 20.17 -17.67
N ILE A 337 18.72 20.79 -18.17
CA ILE A 337 17.83 21.66 -17.39
C ILE A 337 17.16 20.87 -16.26
N SER A 338 16.67 19.66 -16.54
CA SER A 338 16.03 18.81 -15.53
C SER A 338 17.01 18.42 -14.41
N ALA A 339 18.25 18.06 -14.75
CA ALA A 339 19.29 17.79 -13.76
C ALA A 339 19.60 18.98 -12.86
N LEU A 340 19.71 20.18 -13.47
CA LEU A 340 19.89 21.45 -12.74
C LEU A 340 18.73 21.71 -11.77
N GLN A 341 17.47 21.49 -12.17
CA GLN A 341 16.30 21.71 -11.33
C GLN A 341 16.30 20.84 -10.06
N CYS A 342 16.91 19.66 -10.12
CA CYS A 342 17.05 18.79 -8.95
C CYS A 342 18.11 19.26 -7.95
N SER A 343 19.09 20.05 -8.39
CA SER A 343 20.31 20.38 -7.62
C SER A 343 20.03 21.08 -6.30
N LYS A 344 19.09 22.03 -6.25
CA LYS A 344 18.73 22.73 -5.01
C LYS A 344 18.28 21.77 -3.93
N ALA A 345 17.32 20.90 -4.25
CA ALA A 345 16.75 19.96 -3.27
C ALA A 345 17.81 18.99 -2.75
N ILE A 346 18.68 18.49 -3.63
CA ILE A 346 19.79 17.59 -3.27
C ILE A 346 20.78 18.30 -2.34
N TYR A 347 21.18 19.53 -2.69
CA TYR A 347 22.12 20.32 -1.91
C TYR A 347 21.58 20.68 -0.51
N VAL A 348 20.32 21.12 -0.46
CA VAL A 348 19.68 21.51 0.82
C VAL A 348 19.49 20.31 1.74
N ALA A 349 19.21 19.13 1.19
CA ALA A 349 19.08 17.90 1.98
C ALA A 349 20.38 17.53 2.72
N LYS A 350 21.54 17.80 2.11
CA LYS A 350 22.86 17.50 2.70
C LYS A 350 23.91 18.50 2.20
N PRO A 351 24.00 19.69 2.82
CA PRO A 351 24.88 20.77 2.34
C PRO A 351 26.37 20.46 2.44
N TYR A 352 26.76 19.47 3.25
CA TYR A 352 28.14 19.09 3.47
C TYR A 352 28.40 17.66 2.99
N GLY A 353 29.43 17.48 2.19
CA GLY A 353 29.87 16.16 1.73
C GLY A 353 30.27 16.14 0.26
N ALA A 354 31.02 15.11 -0.10
CA ALA A 354 31.57 14.96 -1.44
C ALA A 354 30.53 14.96 -2.57
N GLU A 355 29.31 14.48 -2.28
CA GLU A 355 28.21 14.46 -3.24
C GLU A 355 27.69 15.87 -3.52
N SER A 356 27.55 16.68 -2.48
CA SER A 356 27.12 18.08 -2.61
C SER A 356 28.16 18.93 -3.34
N ASP A 357 29.45 18.70 -3.08
CA ASP A 357 30.55 19.37 -3.79
C ASP A 357 30.52 19.05 -5.29
N LYS A 358 30.23 17.77 -5.64
CA LYS A 358 30.09 17.35 -7.05
C LYS A 358 28.88 18.01 -7.72
N ILE A 359 27.74 18.13 -7.03
CA ILE A 359 26.54 18.84 -7.53
C ILE A 359 26.87 20.31 -7.78
N ILE A 360 27.52 20.99 -6.84
CA ILE A 360 27.92 22.40 -7.01
C ILE A 360 28.87 22.55 -8.19
N SER A 361 29.87 21.69 -8.33
CA SER A 361 30.79 21.72 -9.47
C SER A 361 30.03 21.52 -10.80
N ALA A 362 29.07 20.61 -10.86
CA ALA A 362 28.25 20.41 -12.04
C ALA A 362 27.39 21.64 -12.37
N VAL A 363 26.86 22.35 -11.36
CA VAL A 363 26.14 23.63 -11.57
C VAL A 363 27.09 24.72 -12.08
N GLU A 364 28.29 24.85 -11.51
CA GLU A 364 29.32 25.79 -11.96
C GLU A 364 29.66 25.58 -13.45
N ASP A 365 29.87 24.35 -13.88
CA ASP A 365 30.14 24.03 -15.29
C ASP A 365 28.99 24.45 -16.22
N ARG A 366 27.76 24.34 -15.77
CA ARG A 366 26.57 24.74 -16.57
C ARG A 366 26.36 26.25 -16.63
N LEU A 367 26.97 27.05 -15.79
CA LEU A 367 27.03 28.51 -15.97
C LEU A 367 27.76 28.91 -17.26
N LEU A 368 28.61 28.04 -17.80
CA LEU A 368 29.33 28.22 -19.05
C LEU A 368 28.77 27.40 -20.21
N ASP A 369 27.56 26.83 -20.07
CA ASP A 369 26.94 26.01 -21.11
C ASP A 369 26.76 26.80 -22.43
N PHE A 370 26.85 26.12 -23.56
CA PHE A 370 26.68 26.77 -24.88
C PHE A 370 25.21 27.21 -25.13
N ASP A 371 24.23 26.54 -24.51
CA ASP A 371 22.79 26.89 -24.60
C ASP A 371 22.40 27.94 -23.54
N ASP A 372 21.75 29.01 -23.95
CA ASP A 372 21.39 30.10 -23.06
C ASP A 372 20.29 29.74 -22.04
N ARG A 373 19.42 28.77 -22.33
CA ARG A 373 18.40 28.26 -21.38
C ARG A 373 19.02 27.50 -20.24
N VAL A 374 20.10 26.72 -20.54
CA VAL A 374 20.86 25.97 -19.52
C VAL A 374 21.61 26.93 -18.61
N ARG A 375 22.32 27.95 -19.20
CA ARG A 375 22.98 28.98 -18.40
C ARG A 375 22.01 29.72 -17.48
N MET A 376 20.83 30.10 -18.00
CA MET A 376 19.76 30.72 -17.22
C MET A 376 19.34 29.85 -16.04
N GLN A 377 19.07 28.56 -16.30
CA GLN A 377 18.67 27.63 -15.25
C GLN A 377 19.78 27.46 -14.20
N ALA A 378 21.04 27.42 -14.61
CA ALA A 378 22.18 27.33 -13.68
C ALA A 378 22.26 28.57 -12.76
N VAL A 379 22.04 29.77 -13.31
CA VAL A 379 21.98 31.02 -12.51
C VAL A 379 20.81 30.95 -11.50
N LEU A 380 19.62 30.54 -11.94
CA LEU A 380 18.45 30.41 -11.03
C LEU A 380 18.74 29.44 -9.89
N VAL A 381 19.34 28.29 -10.18
CA VAL A 381 19.72 27.31 -9.18
C VAL A 381 20.77 27.85 -8.21
N ALA A 382 21.79 28.56 -8.70
CA ALA A 382 22.81 29.20 -7.87
C ALA A 382 22.19 30.22 -6.91
N CYS A 383 21.25 31.05 -7.39
CA CYS A 383 20.51 31.99 -6.56
C CYS A 383 19.66 31.28 -5.51
N ASP A 384 18.95 30.23 -5.89
CA ASP A 384 18.07 29.48 -4.99
C ASP A 384 18.86 28.75 -3.88
N ILE A 385 20.02 28.20 -4.21
CA ILE A 385 20.92 27.61 -3.24
C ILE A 385 21.44 28.68 -2.27
N SER A 386 21.83 29.84 -2.80
CA SER A 386 22.33 30.98 -2.00
C SER A 386 21.27 31.51 -1.01
N ARG A 387 20.02 31.61 -1.44
CA ARG A 387 18.90 31.99 -0.55
C ARG A 387 18.67 30.98 0.55
N SER A 388 18.89 29.70 0.29
CA SER A 388 18.67 28.66 1.30
C SER A 388 19.69 28.73 2.44
N ASN A 389 20.96 29.00 2.16
CA ASN A 389 22.00 29.21 3.17
C ASN A 389 23.26 29.84 2.58
N LEU A 390 23.36 31.16 2.63
CA LEU A 390 24.47 31.93 2.06
C LEU A 390 25.84 31.54 2.61
N LYS A 391 25.91 31.10 3.89
CA LYS A 391 27.18 30.75 4.55
C LYS A 391 27.79 29.45 4.04
N LEU A 392 26.99 28.60 3.39
CA LEU A 392 27.42 27.29 2.91
C LEU A 392 27.78 27.28 1.44
N VAL A 393 27.42 28.34 0.70
CA VAL A 393 27.64 28.40 -0.75
C VAL A 393 29.07 28.82 -1.06
N PRO A 394 29.75 28.10 -1.95
CA PRO A 394 31.08 28.51 -2.38
C PRO A 394 31.07 29.91 -3.05
N SER A 395 31.96 30.79 -2.60
CA SER A 395 32.08 32.15 -3.17
C SER A 395 32.33 32.15 -4.68
N LYS A 396 32.95 31.11 -5.19
CA LYS A 396 33.19 30.89 -6.62
C LYS A 396 31.89 30.76 -7.40
N LEU A 397 30.91 29.98 -6.92
CA LEU A 397 29.59 29.83 -7.55
C LEU A 397 28.88 31.19 -7.67
N ILE A 398 28.90 31.98 -6.58
CA ILE A 398 28.27 33.31 -6.54
C ILE A 398 28.96 34.24 -7.54
N SER A 399 30.28 34.27 -7.54
CA SER A 399 31.08 35.12 -8.47
C SER A 399 30.77 34.79 -9.92
N GLN A 400 30.78 33.52 -10.30
CA GLN A 400 30.49 33.06 -11.65
C GLN A 400 29.05 33.33 -12.07
N ALA A 401 28.07 33.11 -11.17
CA ALA A 401 26.68 33.44 -11.44
C ALA A 401 26.48 34.95 -11.68
N THR A 402 27.16 35.81 -10.89
CA THR A 402 27.14 37.25 -11.04
C THR A 402 27.71 37.71 -12.39
N GLU A 403 28.79 37.07 -12.88
CA GLU A 403 29.34 37.34 -14.21
C GLU A 403 28.32 37.05 -15.33
N ARG A 404 27.46 36.04 -15.17
CA ARG A 404 26.43 35.69 -16.15
C ARG A 404 25.28 36.70 -16.20
N LEU A 405 25.08 37.56 -15.20
CA LEU A 405 24.12 38.66 -15.27
C LEU A 405 24.41 39.66 -16.40
N ARG A 406 25.65 39.71 -16.91
CA ARG A 406 26.07 40.50 -18.05
C ARG A 406 25.69 39.89 -19.41
N ASP A 407 25.18 38.64 -19.42
CA ASP A 407 24.75 37.96 -20.64
C ASP A 407 23.47 38.63 -21.18
N LYS A 408 23.57 39.25 -22.37
CA LYS A 408 22.50 40.05 -23.00
C LYS A 408 21.19 39.29 -23.23
N LYS A 409 21.24 37.96 -23.23
CA LYS A 409 20.07 37.09 -23.37
C LYS A 409 19.47 36.66 -22.02
N ALA A 410 20.17 36.87 -20.92
CA ALA A 410 19.67 36.48 -19.60
C ALA A 410 18.67 37.50 -19.09
N ARG A 411 17.36 37.23 -19.20
CA ARG A 411 16.34 37.89 -18.38
C ARG A 411 16.50 37.60 -16.87
N ALA A 412 17.59 36.96 -16.47
CA ALA A 412 17.96 36.67 -15.11
C ALA A 412 18.17 37.94 -14.25
N ILE A 413 18.33 39.09 -14.85
CA ILE A 413 18.54 40.36 -14.16
C ILE A 413 17.36 40.71 -13.23
N GLU A 414 16.14 40.48 -13.65
CA GLU A 414 14.94 40.76 -12.82
C GLU A 414 14.87 39.86 -11.58
N TYR A 415 15.23 38.60 -11.72
CA TYR A 415 15.22 37.65 -10.61
C TYR A 415 16.33 37.86 -9.57
N PHE A 416 17.48 38.39 -10.01
CA PHE A 416 18.59 38.67 -9.11
C PHE A 416 18.35 39.88 -8.25
N PHE A 417 17.78 40.95 -8.80
CA PHE A 417 17.39 42.16 -8.08
C PHE A 417 16.32 41.90 -7.03
N LEU A 418 15.31 41.06 -7.37
CA LEU A 418 14.32 40.62 -6.38
C LEU A 418 14.93 39.77 -5.25
N ALA A 419 16.06 39.10 -5.47
CA ALA A 419 16.78 38.35 -4.47
C ALA A 419 17.62 39.24 -3.54
N GLU A 420 18.25 40.33 -4.05
CA GLU A 420 19.00 41.26 -3.24
C GLU A 420 18.10 42.10 -2.33
N GLU A 421 16.92 42.52 -2.78
CA GLU A 421 15.95 43.26 -1.95
C GLU A 421 15.47 42.42 -0.75
N GLN A 422 15.27 41.11 -0.91
CA GLN A 422 14.88 40.23 0.20
C GLN A 422 16.02 39.89 1.18
N ILE A 423 17.29 39.99 0.75
CA ILE A 423 18.46 39.75 1.62
C ILE A 423 18.78 41.02 2.47
N GLN A 424 18.43 42.21 1.97
CA GLN A 424 18.63 43.45 2.72
C GLN A 424 17.55 43.74 3.76
N GLU A 425 16.39 43.07 3.68
CA GLU A 425 15.29 43.19 4.63
C GLU A 425 15.31 42.12 5.75
N SER A 426 16.26 41.16 5.76
CA SER A 426 16.41 40.11 6.75
C SER A 426 17.75 40.21 7.48
#